data_6125ca880d3620dd8417938843d93cef
#
_entry.id   6125ca880d3620dd8417938843d93cef
#
_cell.length_a   1.000
_cell.length_b   1.000
_cell.length_c   1.000
_cell.angle_alpha   90.00
_cell.angle_beta   90.00
_cell.angle_gamma   90.00
#
_symmetry.space_group_name_H-M   'P 1'
#
loop_
_entity.id
_entity.type
_entity.pdbx_description
1 polymer ?
#
loop_
_entity_poly.entity_id
_entity_poly.type
_entity_poly.pdbx_seq_one_letter_code
_entity_poly.pdbx_strand_id
1 'polypeptide(L)'
;MQWNHNLPTTASPEFIEFITQTTPLSQKLRGQWLYQLAQNKDWKGFLHYYQPSNDVSLQCYLQLARIDQGQEALALPAAKDLWLQSTSQPPSCSSLFTWLLKTDPQQELITQRIRIALDDQNISLANYLLNEYRPPHTNDAKLLFAIHQNPTRIADLTPGPLHGDFYLYGLKQLVPNHMEQAIQYWQRPKTRQLLNEQQSQSFLNTLVMYKAMRNNPDTAIWFAKIKPHYYTDRLLEWEIRYALTNLQWETVTKLIAHSQQKNDPCWQYWLARSLAAQGKTTEANVIYQALSKKRHYYGFLASLQLKTAPHFENEPTQHDRQRLNPYQPITSQIKTLYKTHQIPQASRLANDFASELPKNDNSAFVQWIQNSLEWHGKAVDLSNTDDLNNQLSLRFPLTHHREIIETAQHFQIPEALIYAIIRQESGFHENVVSPAGAQGLMQLMPSTAQKIAKEQKIPYNNKNQLFSCVKNITIGTAYLQQLDKRFQHHPILMAAAYNAGPTQVNYWLXNHPPKQIDIWXXTLPWRETRNYLKNIIAFYXVXQXXINAKGDLSPFMXEF
;
A
#
# COMPACT_ATOMS: atom_id res chain seq x y z
N MET A 1 -13.49 -7.42 29.98
CA MET A 1 -12.15 -7.84 30.42
C MET A 1 -12.09 -9.33 30.72
N GLN A 2 -13.06 -9.83 31.47
CA GLN A 2 -13.09 -11.25 31.84
C GLN A 2 -13.07 -12.17 30.62
N TRP A 3 -13.88 -11.88 29.62
CA TRP A 3 -14.00 -12.72 28.44
C TRP A 3 -12.78 -12.66 27.53
N ASN A 4 -11.95 -11.65 27.71
CA ASN A 4 -10.73 -11.52 26.90
C ASN A 4 -9.74 -12.64 27.22
N HIS A 5 -9.83 -13.23 28.42
CA HIS A 5 -8.96 -14.31 28.84
C HIS A 5 -9.61 -15.67 28.74
N ASN A 6 -10.91 -15.73 29.03
CA ASN A 6 -11.64 -17.00 29.03
C ASN A 6 -13.01 -16.79 28.38
N LEU A 7 -13.19 -17.40 27.21
CA LEU A 7 -14.51 -17.41 26.59
C LEU A 7 -15.45 -18.30 27.39
N PRO A 8 -16.74 -17.94 27.49
CA PRO A 8 -17.68 -18.79 28.18
C PRO A 8 -17.90 -20.09 27.41
N THR A 9 -18.22 -21.17 28.15
CA THR A 9 -18.56 -22.43 27.51
C THR A 9 -19.99 -22.40 26.94
N THR A 10 -20.85 -21.60 27.56
CA THR A 10 -22.22 -21.39 27.08
C THR A 10 -22.45 -19.89 26.97
N ALA A 11 -23.07 -19.45 25.88
CA ALA A 11 -23.30 -18.04 25.66
C ALA A 11 -24.42 -17.54 26.57
N SER A 12 -24.08 -16.67 27.52
CA SER A 12 -25.07 -15.98 28.35
C SER A 12 -25.70 -14.84 27.55
N PRO A 13 -26.89 -14.37 27.96
CA PRO A 13 -27.49 -13.21 27.30
C PRO A 13 -26.58 -11.98 27.31
N GLU A 14 -25.85 -11.80 28.40
CA GLU A 14 -24.93 -10.67 28.52
C GLU A 14 -23.78 -10.78 27.49
N PHE A 15 -23.22 -11.96 27.33
CA PHE A 15 -22.16 -12.19 26.36
C PHE A 15 -22.68 -11.97 24.93
N ILE A 16 -23.87 -12.52 24.64
CA ILE A 16 -24.46 -12.34 23.29
C ILE A 16 -24.71 -10.87 23.00
N GLU A 17 -25.25 -10.14 23.96
CA GLU A 17 -25.48 -8.70 23.79
C GLU A 17 -24.19 -7.97 23.49
N PHE A 18 -23.10 -8.35 24.17
CA PHE A 18 -21.82 -7.69 23.96
C PHE A 18 -21.23 -8.00 22.58
N ILE A 19 -21.24 -9.27 22.16
CA ILE A 19 -20.60 -9.63 20.89
C ILE A 19 -21.40 -9.20 19.67
N THR A 20 -22.67 -8.80 19.84
CA THR A 20 -23.45 -8.27 18.72
C THR A 20 -23.21 -6.80 18.49
N GLN A 21 -22.46 -6.14 19.37
CA GLN A 21 -22.08 -4.74 19.18
C GLN A 21 -21.01 -4.61 18.10
N THR A 22 -20.71 -3.37 17.72
CA THR A 22 -19.78 -3.09 16.62
C THR A 22 -18.44 -2.54 17.08
N THR A 23 -18.17 -2.50 18.38
CA THR A 23 -16.89 -2.02 18.88
C THR A 23 -15.77 -2.99 18.51
N PRO A 24 -14.51 -2.52 18.42
CA PRO A 24 -13.41 -3.44 18.10
C PRO A 24 -13.27 -4.61 19.07
N LEU A 25 -13.48 -4.38 20.37
CA LEU A 25 -13.39 -5.47 21.33
C LEU A 25 -14.53 -6.48 21.12
N SER A 26 -15.74 -6.00 20.85
CA SER A 26 -16.87 -6.88 20.58
C SER A 26 -16.62 -7.74 19.34
N GLN A 27 -16.07 -7.13 18.28
CA GLN A 27 -15.75 -7.86 17.07
C GLN A 27 -14.66 -8.91 17.31
N LYS A 28 -13.67 -8.57 18.13
CA LYS A 28 -12.61 -9.51 18.46
C LYS A 28 -13.15 -10.71 19.22
N LEU A 29 -13.98 -10.46 20.23
CA LEU A 29 -14.56 -11.54 21.03
C LEU A 29 -15.52 -12.38 20.20
N ARG A 30 -16.29 -11.77 19.31
CA ARG A 30 -17.15 -12.53 18.40
C ARG A 30 -16.32 -13.46 17.54
N GLY A 31 -15.20 -12.96 17.00
CA GLY A 31 -14.31 -13.80 16.21
C GLY A 31 -13.79 -14.98 16.99
N GLN A 32 -13.34 -14.75 18.22
CA GLN A 32 -12.85 -15.84 19.08
C GLN A 32 -13.96 -16.83 19.39
N TRP A 33 -15.16 -16.33 19.65
CA TRP A 33 -16.31 -17.18 19.91
C TRP A 33 -16.66 -18.04 18.70
N LEU A 34 -16.60 -17.45 17.51
CA LEU A 34 -16.88 -18.17 16.27
C LEU A 34 -15.85 -19.27 16.03
N TYR A 35 -14.56 -19.04 16.33
CA TYR A 35 -13.55 -20.09 16.26
C TYR A 35 -13.91 -21.25 17.18
N GLN A 36 -14.35 -20.93 18.39
CA GLN A 36 -14.72 -21.97 19.36
C GLN A 36 -15.91 -22.77 18.84
N LEU A 37 -16.92 -22.09 18.31
CA LEU A 37 -18.09 -22.77 17.73
C LEU A 37 -17.67 -23.68 16.58
N ALA A 38 -16.76 -23.22 15.72
CA ALA A 38 -16.30 -24.02 14.59
C ALA A 38 -15.52 -25.25 15.05
N GLN A 39 -14.68 -25.10 16.07
CA GLN A 39 -13.93 -26.24 16.59
C GLN A 39 -14.84 -27.28 17.21
N ASN A 40 -15.94 -26.85 17.81
CA ASN A 40 -16.95 -27.75 18.37
C ASN A 40 -17.94 -28.22 17.32
N LYS A 41 -17.79 -27.79 16.08
CA LYS A 41 -18.69 -28.13 14.99
C LYS A 41 -20.11 -27.71 15.25
N ASP A 42 -20.30 -26.65 16.01
CA ASP A 42 -21.60 -26.05 16.25
C ASP A 42 -21.91 -25.09 15.09
N TRP A 43 -22.23 -25.69 13.94
CA TRP A 43 -22.40 -24.90 12.73
C TRP A 43 -23.71 -24.08 12.76
N LYS A 44 -24.73 -24.58 13.43
CA LYS A 44 -25.96 -23.83 13.56
C LYS A 44 -25.71 -22.54 14.36
N GLY A 45 -24.97 -22.67 15.49
CA GLY A 45 -24.60 -21.50 16.28
C GLY A 45 -23.69 -20.55 15.50
N PHE A 46 -22.78 -21.13 14.75
CA PHE A 46 -21.87 -20.32 13.93
C PHE A 46 -22.66 -19.44 12.96
N LEU A 47 -23.60 -20.03 12.21
CA LEU A 47 -24.42 -19.27 11.28
C LEU A 47 -25.24 -18.19 11.97
N HIS A 48 -25.72 -18.50 13.17
CA HIS A 48 -26.54 -17.54 13.90
C HIS A 48 -25.77 -16.28 14.29
N TYR A 49 -24.51 -16.43 14.70
CA TYR A 49 -23.73 -15.31 15.25
C TYR A 49 -22.75 -14.71 14.25
N TYR A 50 -22.57 -15.32 13.08
CA TYR A 50 -21.60 -14.82 12.11
C TYR A 50 -21.97 -13.43 11.60
N GLN A 51 -20.98 -12.56 11.48
CA GLN A 51 -21.10 -11.30 10.78
C GLN A 51 -19.93 -11.17 9.81
N PRO A 52 -20.09 -10.42 8.71
CA PRO A 52 -19.04 -10.32 7.69
C PRO A 52 -17.68 -9.98 8.28
N SER A 53 -16.65 -10.66 7.82
CA SER A 53 -15.32 -10.61 8.39
C SER A 53 -14.28 -10.70 7.29
N ASN A 54 -13.13 -10.05 7.51
CA ASN A 54 -11.97 -10.18 6.61
C ASN A 54 -11.10 -11.37 6.98
N ASP A 55 -11.41 -12.09 8.06
CA ASP A 55 -10.67 -13.27 8.48
C ASP A 55 -11.01 -14.44 7.57
N VAL A 56 -10.04 -14.87 6.75
CA VAL A 56 -10.27 -15.91 5.75
C VAL A 56 -10.67 -17.24 6.42
N SER A 57 -10.08 -17.56 7.59
CA SER A 57 -10.49 -18.77 8.31
C SER A 57 -11.97 -18.75 8.65
N LEU A 58 -12.47 -17.61 9.13
CA LEU A 58 -13.88 -17.49 9.46
C LEU A 58 -14.74 -17.57 8.19
N GLN A 59 -14.26 -17.01 7.09
CA GLN A 59 -14.98 -17.12 5.81
C GLN A 59 -15.08 -18.58 5.36
N CYS A 60 -14.02 -19.35 5.55
CA CYS A 60 -14.04 -20.78 5.21
C CYS A 60 -15.00 -21.55 6.14
N TYR A 61 -14.96 -21.25 7.44
CA TYR A 61 -15.87 -21.88 8.37
C TYR A 61 -17.34 -21.55 8.05
N LEU A 62 -17.60 -20.32 7.59
CA LEU A 62 -18.96 -19.96 7.19
C LEU A 62 -19.48 -20.91 6.11
N GLN A 63 -18.64 -21.22 5.12
CA GLN A 63 -19.09 -22.09 4.04
C GLN A 63 -19.25 -23.53 4.52
N LEU A 64 -18.39 -23.98 5.43
CA LEU A 64 -18.57 -25.30 6.03
C LEU A 64 -19.89 -25.38 6.81
N ALA A 65 -20.21 -24.32 7.54
CA ALA A 65 -21.47 -24.26 8.28
C ALA A 65 -22.66 -24.32 7.33
N ARG A 66 -22.59 -23.59 6.23
CA ARG A 66 -23.64 -23.61 5.22
C ARG A 66 -23.84 -25.00 4.63
N ILE A 67 -22.72 -25.67 4.32
CA ILE A 67 -22.77 -27.02 3.78
C ILE A 67 -23.44 -27.97 4.79
N ASP A 68 -23.04 -27.87 6.05
CA ASP A 68 -23.62 -28.71 7.11
C ASP A 68 -25.12 -28.49 7.26
N GLN A 69 -25.59 -27.27 7.06
CA GLN A 69 -27.00 -26.91 7.22
C GLN A 69 -27.80 -26.97 5.92
N GLY A 70 -27.26 -27.63 4.90
CA GLY A 70 -27.99 -27.84 3.66
C GLY A 70 -28.01 -26.67 2.71
N GLN A 71 -27.12 -25.68 2.88
CA GLN A 71 -27.09 -24.48 2.03
C GLN A 71 -25.94 -24.56 1.05
N GLU A 72 -25.78 -25.70 0.39
CA GLU A 72 -24.68 -25.91 -0.53
C GLU A 72 -24.71 -24.95 -1.72
N ALA A 73 -25.91 -24.56 -2.16
CA ALA A 73 -26.03 -23.65 -3.28
C ALA A 73 -25.42 -22.25 -2.96
N LEU A 74 -25.50 -21.81 -1.70
CA LEU A 74 -24.84 -20.60 -1.28
C LEU A 74 -23.35 -20.80 -1.09
N ALA A 75 -22.94 -21.97 -0.62
CA ALA A 75 -21.54 -22.23 -0.31
C ALA A 75 -20.68 -22.38 -1.55
N LEU A 76 -21.20 -22.93 -2.64
CA LEU A 76 -20.40 -23.28 -3.79
C LEU A 76 -19.70 -22.06 -4.44
N PRO A 77 -20.41 -20.98 -4.80
CA PRO A 77 -19.69 -19.85 -5.39
C PRO A 77 -18.72 -19.18 -4.43
N ALA A 78 -19.06 -19.12 -3.15
CA ALA A 78 -18.15 -18.53 -2.16
C ALA A 78 -16.90 -19.38 -1.98
N ALA A 79 -17.05 -20.71 -1.97
CA ALA A 79 -15.89 -21.60 -1.87
C ALA A 79 -14.98 -21.45 -3.09
N LYS A 80 -15.56 -21.30 -4.28
CA LYS A 80 -14.76 -21.05 -5.48
C LYS A 80 -13.95 -19.78 -5.36
N ASP A 81 -14.54 -18.70 -4.86
CA ASP A 81 -13.83 -17.44 -4.67
C ASP A 81 -12.68 -17.61 -3.68
N LEU A 82 -12.90 -18.35 -2.61
CA LEU A 82 -11.83 -18.60 -1.63
C LEU A 82 -10.72 -19.46 -2.19
N TRP A 83 -11.05 -20.40 -3.08
CA TRP A 83 -10.06 -21.26 -3.72
C TRP A 83 -9.23 -20.52 -4.76
N LEU A 84 -9.85 -19.66 -5.58
CA LEU A 84 -9.20 -19.04 -6.74
C LEU A 84 -8.39 -17.82 -6.31
N GLN A 85 -7.33 -18.09 -5.53
CA GLN A 85 -6.41 -17.08 -5.01
C GLN A 85 -4.99 -17.44 -5.40
N SER A 86 -4.12 -16.43 -5.47
CA SER A 86 -2.73 -16.62 -5.88
C SER A 86 -1.81 -16.96 -4.71
N THR A 87 -2.34 -17.05 -3.50
CA THR A 87 -1.57 -17.36 -2.31
C THR A 87 -2.16 -18.56 -1.58
N SER A 88 -1.36 -19.13 -0.68
CA SER A 88 -1.83 -20.21 0.17
C SER A 88 -2.93 -19.72 1.11
N GLN A 89 -3.88 -20.58 1.39
CA GLN A 89 -4.97 -20.26 2.30
C GLN A 89 -4.77 -20.98 3.62
N PRO A 90 -5.41 -20.49 4.72
CA PRO A 90 -5.22 -21.10 6.03
C PRO A 90 -5.61 -22.58 6.06
N PRO A 91 -4.99 -23.37 6.95
CA PRO A 91 -5.34 -24.78 7.06
C PRO A 91 -6.82 -25.04 7.39
N SER A 92 -7.48 -24.07 8.02
CA SER A 92 -8.92 -24.19 8.31
C SER A 92 -9.77 -24.29 7.06
N CYS A 93 -9.23 -23.92 5.90
CA CYS A 93 -9.95 -24.01 4.62
C CYS A 93 -9.82 -25.38 3.97
N SER A 94 -8.97 -26.27 4.49
CA SER A 94 -8.68 -27.54 3.83
C SER A 94 -9.91 -28.41 3.61
N SER A 95 -10.77 -28.53 4.64
CA SER A 95 -11.98 -29.35 4.51
C SER A 95 -12.93 -28.78 3.47
N LEU A 96 -13.04 -27.46 3.43
CA LEU A 96 -13.89 -26.81 2.43
C LEU A 96 -13.36 -27.10 1.02
N PHE A 97 -12.06 -27.00 0.82
CA PHE A 97 -11.48 -27.22 -0.49
C PHE A 97 -11.59 -28.68 -0.91
N THR A 98 -11.45 -29.61 0.04
CA THR A 98 -11.67 -31.02 -0.27
C THR A 98 -13.10 -31.23 -0.80
N TRP A 99 -14.08 -30.64 -0.13
CA TRP A 99 -15.47 -30.71 -0.58
C TRP A 99 -15.63 -30.07 -1.96
N LEU A 100 -15.03 -28.89 -2.16
CA LEU A 100 -15.18 -28.15 -3.42
C LEU A 100 -14.65 -28.96 -4.59
N LEU A 101 -13.47 -29.56 -4.43
CA LEU A 101 -12.84 -30.28 -5.54
C LEU A 101 -13.60 -31.54 -5.92
N LYS A 102 -14.40 -32.11 -4.99
CA LYS A 102 -15.26 -33.23 -5.36
C LYS A 102 -16.40 -32.81 -6.28
N THR A 103 -16.76 -31.53 -6.27
CA THR A 103 -17.80 -31.02 -7.19
C THR A 103 -17.26 -30.76 -8.58
N ASP A 104 -15.95 -30.96 -8.81
CA ASP A 104 -15.29 -30.60 -10.05
C ASP A 104 -14.51 -31.80 -10.60
N PRO A 105 -15.22 -32.80 -11.18
CA PRO A 105 -14.52 -33.98 -11.69
C PRO A 105 -13.59 -33.72 -12.85
N GLN A 106 -13.76 -32.59 -13.57
CA GLN A 106 -12.90 -32.25 -14.70
C GLN A 106 -11.63 -31.51 -14.24
N GLN A 107 -11.50 -31.26 -12.96
CA GLN A 107 -10.32 -30.60 -12.37
C GLN A 107 -10.05 -29.21 -12.94
N GLU A 108 -11.08 -28.53 -13.40
CA GLU A 108 -10.97 -27.18 -13.94
C GLU A 108 -10.54 -26.17 -12.87
N LEU A 109 -11.01 -26.38 -11.64
CA LEU A 109 -10.67 -25.44 -10.56
C LEU A 109 -9.18 -25.49 -10.22
N ILE A 110 -8.57 -26.69 -10.30
CA ILE A 110 -7.13 -26.80 -10.08
C ILE A 110 -6.39 -26.07 -11.20
N THR A 111 -6.81 -26.28 -12.44
CA THR A 111 -6.21 -25.61 -13.60
C THR A 111 -6.31 -24.10 -13.48
N GLN A 112 -7.48 -23.59 -13.11
CA GLN A 112 -7.67 -22.15 -12.98
C GLN A 112 -6.78 -21.56 -11.88
N ARG A 113 -6.65 -22.26 -10.76
CA ARG A 113 -5.79 -21.75 -9.69
C ARG A 113 -4.32 -21.79 -10.07
N ILE A 114 -3.88 -22.81 -10.82
CA ILE A 114 -2.51 -22.85 -11.33
C ILE A 114 -2.24 -21.60 -12.19
N ARG A 115 -3.19 -21.25 -13.08
CA ARG A 115 -3.03 -20.07 -13.93
C ARG A 115 -2.90 -18.80 -13.09
N ILE A 116 -3.73 -18.68 -12.06
CA ILE A 116 -3.68 -17.53 -11.17
C ILE A 116 -2.33 -17.47 -10.44
N ALA A 117 -1.84 -18.63 -9.95
CA ALA A 117 -0.55 -18.70 -9.28
C ALA A 117 0.58 -18.29 -10.22
N LEU A 118 0.56 -18.77 -11.47
CA LEU A 118 1.60 -18.43 -12.43
C LEU A 118 1.57 -16.94 -12.80
N ASP A 119 0.38 -16.38 -12.95
CA ASP A 119 0.25 -14.94 -13.22
C ASP A 119 0.87 -14.10 -12.09
N ASP A 120 0.77 -14.58 -10.86
CA ASP A 120 1.34 -13.90 -9.70
C ASP A 120 2.76 -14.38 -9.39
N GLN A 121 3.34 -15.18 -10.25
CA GLN A 121 4.70 -15.71 -10.13
C GLN A 121 4.91 -16.54 -8.86
N ASN A 122 3.84 -17.17 -8.36
CA ASN A 122 3.92 -18.02 -7.18
C ASN A 122 4.18 -19.46 -7.62
N ILE A 123 5.43 -19.76 -7.89
CA ILE A 123 5.85 -21.07 -8.40
C ILE A 123 5.61 -22.16 -7.35
N SER A 124 5.82 -21.87 -6.08
CA SER A 124 5.60 -22.86 -5.03
C SER A 124 4.16 -23.34 -5.01
N LEU A 125 3.22 -22.40 -5.11
CA LEU A 125 1.80 -22.77 -5.13
C LEU A 125 1.46 -23.56 -6.39
N ALA A 126 1.98 -23.11 -7.55
CA ALA A 126 1.71 -23.83 -8.80
C ALA A 126 2.22 -25.26 -8.73
N ASN A 127 3.41 -25.46 -8.18
CA ASN A 127 3.98 -26.79 -8.02
C ASN A 127 3.13 -27.65 -7.10
N TYR A 128 2.70 -27.08 -5.97
CA TYR A 128 1.81 -27.79 -5.06
C TYR A 128 0.52 -28.24 -5.77
N LEU A 129 -0.07 -27.34 -6.54
CA LEU A 129 -1.33 -27.65 -7.22
C LEU A 129 -1.17 -28.72 -8.30
N LEU A 130 -0.02 -28.73 -8.98
CA LEU A 130 0.23 -29.78 -9.97
C LEU A 130 0.19 -31.16 -9.36
N ASN A 131 0.57 -31.27 -8.07
CA ASN A 131 0.53 -32.55 -7.36
C ASN A 131 -0.85 -32.86 -6.79
N GLU A 132 -1.82 -31.94 -6.89
CA GLU A 132 -3.19 -32.19 -6.45
C GLU A 132 -4.05 -32.84 -7.53
N TYR A 133 -3.59 -32.85 -8.78
CA TYR A 133 -4.31 -33.56 -9.84
C TYR A 133 -4.35 -35.06 -9.58
N ARG A 134 -5.35 -35.70 -10.12
CA ARG A 134 -5.49 -37.13 -10.06
C ARG A 134 -5.59 -37.68 -11.49
N PRO A 135 -4.55 -38.30 -12.03
CA PRO A 135 -3.24 -38.59 -11.39
C PRO A 135 -2.33 -37.38 -11.31
N PRO A 136 -1.33 -37.40 -10.44
CA PRO A 136 -0.43 -36.27 -10.29
C PRO A 136 0.34 -35.94 -11.58
N HIS A 137 0.61 -34.65 -11.75
CA HIS A 137 1.38 -34.15 -12.89
C HIS A 137 2.83 -33.90 -12.45
N THR A 138 3.53 -34.95 -12.03
CA THR A 138 4.89 -34.83 -11.53
C THR A 138 5.86 -34.40 -12.64
N ASN A 139 5.68 -34.92 -13.87
CA ASN A 139 6.53 -34.49 -14.98
C ASN A 139 6.29 -33.03 -15.33
N ASP A 140 5.05 -32.57 -15.23
CA ASP A 140 4.74 -31.17 -15.48
C ASP A 140 5.35 -30.27 -14.39
N ALA A 141 5.38 -30.74 -13.15
CA ALA A 141 6.02 -29.98 -12.07
C ALA A 141 7.52 -29.81 -12.33
N LYS A 142 8.18 -30.87 -12.79
CA LYS A 142 9.60 -30.81 -13.14
C LYS A 142 9.82 -29.86 -14.33
N LEU A 143 8.94 -29.93 -15.31
CA LEU A 143 9.04 -29.09 -16.49
C LEU A 143 8.89 -27.61 -16.13
N LEU A 144 7.90 -27.30 -15.30
CA LEU A 144 7.69 -25.92 -14.86
C LEU A 144 8.90 -25.41 -14.09
N PHE A 145 9.46 -26.24 -13.21
CA PHE A 145 10.64 -25.84 -12.47
C PHE A 145 11.82 -25.55 -13.40
N ALA A 146 12.01 -26.37 -14.42
CA ALA A 146 13.08 -26.16 -15.38
C ALA A 146 12.89 -24.86 -16.15
N ILE A 147 11.66 -24.53 -16.52
CA ILE A 147 11.36 -23.28 -17.20
C ILE A 147 11.60 -22.09 -16.27
N HIS A 148 11.21 -22.23 -15.00
CA HIS A 148 11.45 -21.18 -14.03
C HIS A 148 12.93 -20.87 -13.88
N GLN A 149 13.77 -21.91 -13.87
CA GLN A 149 15.21 -21.73 -13.73
C GLN A 149 15.86 -21.21 -15.02
N ASN A 150 15.33 -21.61 -16.16
CA ASN A 150 15.85 -21.16 -17.46
C ASN A 150 14.67 -20.98 -18.42
N PRO A 151 14.13 -19.75 -18.52
CA PRO A 151 12.94 -19.54 -19.35
C PRO A 151 13.12 -19.85 -20.82
N THR A 152 14.35 -19.92 -21.34
CA THR A 152 14.56 -20.28 -22.75
C THR A 152 14.16 -21.72 -23.04
N ARG A 153 13.96 -22.55 -22.00
CA ARG A 153 13.48 -23.90 -22.16
C ARG A 153 12.11 -23.98 -22.84
N ILE A 154 11.36 -22.88 -22.88
CA ILE A 154 10.06 -22.86 -23.55
C ILE A 154 10.21 -23.18 -25.06
N ALA A 155 11.38 -22.96 -25.63
CA ALA A 155 11.60 -23.23 -27.04
C ALA A 155 11.33 -24.70 -27.42
N ASP A 156 11.48 -25.59 -26.44
CA ASP A 156 11.32 -27.04 -26.68
C ASP A 156 9.93 -27.56 -26.34
N LEU A 157 9.03 -26.71 -25.83
CA LEU A 157 7.71 -27.17 -25.43
C LEU A 157 6.89 -27.64 -26.64
N THR A 158 6.11 -28.68 -26.41
CA THR A 158 5.14 -29.18 -27.38
C THR A 158 3.74 -29.03 -26.78
N PRO A 159 2.68 -29.00 -27.61
CA PRO A 159 1.33 -28.84 -27.05
C PRO A 159 0.96 -29.90 -26.02
N GLY A 160 0.28 -29.50 -24.99
CA GLY A 160 -0.18 -30.36 -23.90
C GLY A 160 -1.14 -29.59 -23.03
N PRO A 161 -1.81 -30.25 -22.07
CA PRO A 161 -2.91 -29.60 -21.32
C PRO A 161 -2.53 -28.33 -20.59
N LEU A 162 -1.32 -28.26 -20.03
CA LEU A 162 -0.89 -27.07 -19.29
C LEU A 162 0.31 -26.39 -19.95
N HIS A 163 0.76 -26.90 -21.09
CA HIS A 163 2.00 -26.41 -21.68
C HIS A 163 1.86 -25.01 -22.24
N GLY A 164 0.67 -24.61 -22.68
CA GLY A 164 0.46 -23.21 -23.05
C GLY A 164 0.67 -22.27 -21.88
N ASP A 165 0.20 -22.67 -20.70
CA ASP A 165 0.39 -21.86 -19.51
C ASP A 165 1.85 -21.76 -19.11
N PHE A 166 2.60 -22.86 -19.25
CA PHE A 166 4.03 -22.85 -18.96
C PHE A 166 4.79 -21.99 -19.98
N TYR A 167 4.41 -22.08 -21.24
CA TYR A 167 5.01 -21.29 -22.30
C TYR A 167 4.81 -19.80 -22.03
N LEU A 168 3.59 -19.42 -21.66
CA LEU A 168 3.28 -18.04 -21.32
C LEU A 168 4.11 -17.57 -20.12
N TYR A 169 4.21 -18.42 -19.09
CA TYR A 169 5.02 -18.09 -17.92
C TYR A 169 6.47 -17.79 -18.32
N GLY A 170 7.06 -18.66 -19.13
CA GLY A 170 8.44 -18.47 -19.58
C GLY A 170 8.61 -17.22 -20.42
N LEU A 171 7.67 -16.95 -21.34
CA LEU A 171 7.71 -15.72 -22.11
C LEU A 171 7.73 -14.49 -21.21
N LYS A 172 6.85 -14.47 -20.21
CA LYS A 172 6.77 -13.32 -19.30
C LYS A 172 8.05 -13.17 -18.48
N GLN A 173 8.65 -14.31 -18.08
CA GLN A 173 9.91 -14.26 -17.33
C GLN A 173 11.05 -13.68 -18.16
N LEU A 174 11.01 -13.84 -19.47
CA LEU A 174 12.04 -13.29 -20.34
C LEU A 174 11.94 -11.78 -20.53
N VAL A 175 10.73 -11.21 -20.38
CA VAL A 175 10.51 -9.80 -20.75
C VAL A 175 11.45 -8.82 -20.00
N PRO A 176 11.62 -8.93 -18.67
CA PRO A 176 12.42 -7.89 -17.99
C PRO A 176 13.87 -7.79 -18.47
N ASN A 177 14.53 -8.91 -18.72
CA ASN A 177 15.96 -8.91 -19.02
C ASN A 177 16.32 -9.37 -20.41
N HIS A 178 15.35 -9.97 -21.13
CA HIS A 178 15.61 -10.53 -22.47
C HIS A 178 14.39 -10.26 -23.35
N MET A 179 14.00 -9.01 -23.43
CA MET A 179 12.74 -8.63 -24.07
C MET A 179 12.73 -9.01 -25.56
N GLU A 180 13.84 -8.75 -26.27
CA GLU A 180 13.89 -9.08 -27.69
C GLU A 180 13.73 -10.58 -27.91
N GLN A 181 14.34 -11.39 -27.06
CA GLN A 181 14.20 -12.84 -27.15
C GLN A 181 12.77 -13.28 -26.91
N ALA A 182 12.09 -12.66 -25.92
CA ALA A 182 10.69 -12.94 -25.65
C ALA A 182 9.83 -12.65 -26.88
N ILE A 183 10.09 -11.51 -27.53
CA ILE A 183 9.35 -11.14 -28.73
C ILE A 183 9.62 -12.14 -29.85
N GLN A 184 10.87 -12.55 -30.04
CA GLN A 184 11.21 -13.52 -31.06
C GLN A 184 10.47 -14.85 -30.86
N TYR A 185 10.47 -15.35 -29.62
CA TYR A 185 9.72 -16.59 -29.33
C TYR A 185 8.23 -16.39 -29.55
N TRP A 186 7.67 -15.28 -29.11
CA TRP A 186 6.24 -15.02 -29.24
C TRP A 186 5.82 -14.98 -30.71
N GLN A 187 6.70 -14.51 -31.61
CA GLN A 187 6.41 -14.39 -33.02
C GLN A 187 6.56 -15.69 -33.80
N ARG A 188 7.11 -16.73 -33.19
CA ARG A 188 7.26 -18.04 -33.86
C ARG A 188 5.90 -18.68 -34.14
N PRO A 189 5.78 -19.45 -35.23
CA PRO A 189 4.51 -20.17 -35.47
C PRO A 189 4.11 -21.10 -34.35
N LYS A 190 5.07 -21.67 -33.62
CA LYS A 190 4.81 -22.54 -32.47
C LYS A 190 3.91 -21.88 -31.43
N THR A 191 4.03 -20.57 -31.25
CA THR A 191 3.24 -19.84 -30.28
C THR A 191 1.75 -19.99 -30.55
N ARG A 192 1.34 -19.98 -31.82
CA ARG A 192 -0.07 -20.13 -32.17
C ARG A 192 -0.60 -21.52 -31.83
N GLN A 193 0.28 -22.52 -31.78
CA GLN A 193 -0.12 -23.87 -31.37
C GLN A 193 -0.24 -24.01 -29.87
N LEU A 194 0.54 -23.21 -29.11
CA LEU A 194 0.61 -23.33 -27.66
C LEU A 194 -0.29 -22.34 -26.93
N LEU A 195 -0.47 -21.12 -27.44
CA LEU A 195 -1.24 -20.08 -26.76
C LEU A 195 -2.57 -19.83 -27.47
N ASN A 196 -3.63 -19.70 -26.66
CA ASN A 196 -4.89 -19.18 -27.18
C ASN A 196 -4.84 -17.67 -27.19
N GLU A 197 -5.94 -17.03 -27.64
CA GLU A 197 -5.98 -15.58 -27.76
C GLU A 197 -5.79 -14.89 -26.40
N GLN A 198 -6.46 -15.40 -25.36
CA GLN A 198 -6.35 -14.80 -24.04
C GLN A 198 -4.91 -14.83 -23.53
N GLN A 199 -4.23 -15.96 -23.72
CA GLN A 199 -2.83 -16.09 -23.30
C GLN A 199 -1.92 -15.18 -24.09
N SER A 200 -2.14 -15.08 -25.40
CA SER A 200 -1.34 -14.21 -26.26
C SER A 200 -1.51 -12.75 -25.86
N GLN A 201 -2.75 -12.34 -25.56
CA GLN A 201 -3.02 -10.97 -25.11
C GLN A 201 -2.41 -10.72 -23.73
N SER A 202 -2.38 -11.74 -22.86
CA SER A 202 -1.74 -11.62 -21.56
C SER A 202 -0.24 -11.35 -21.70
N PHE A 203 0.42 -11.99 -22.66
CA PHE A 203 1.83 -11.69 -22.94
C PHE A 203 1.99 -10.24 -23.39
N LEU A 204 1.11 -9.78 -24.30
CA LEU A 204 1.19 -8.41 -24.77
C LEU A 204 1.01 -7.41 -23.62
N ASN A 205 0.14 -7.72 -22.66
CA ASN A 205 -0.04 -6.85 -21.50
C ASN A 205 1.27 -6.67 -20.73
N THR A 206 1.97 -7.77 -20.46
CA THR A 206 3.26 -7.69 -19.77
C THR A 206 4.27 -6.93 -20.60
N LEU A 207 4.34 -7.20 -21.88
CA LEU A 207 5.32 -6.58 -22.77
C LEU A 207 5.13 -5.07 -22.83
N VAL A 208 3.90 -4.59 -23.05
CA VAL A 208 3.68 -3.14 -23.19
C VAL A 208 3.91 -2.41 -21.88
N MET A 209 3.66 -3.06 -20.73
CA MET A 209 3.95 -2.46 -19.45
C MET A 209 5.44 -2.15 -19.32
N TYR A 210 6.28 -3.13 -19.63
CA TYR A 210 7.73 -2.92 -19.55
C TYR A 210 8.20 -1.92 -20.59
N LYS A 211 7.65 -1.96 -21.80
CA LYS A 211 8.03 -1.01 -22.85
C LYS A 211 7.66 0.43 -22.42
N ALA A 212 6.47 0.61 -21.85
CA ALA A 212 6.05 1.94 -21.40
C ALA A 212 6.93 2.44 -20.26
N MET A 213 7.20 1.56 -19.28
CA MET A 213 8.04 1.94 -18.15
C MET A 213 9.45 2.34 -18.57
N ARG A 214 9.95 1.70 -19.63
CA ARG A 214 11.30 1.97 -20.15
C ARG A 214 11.32 3.03 -21.24
N ASN A 215 10.17 3.56 -21.58
CA ASN A 215 10.03 4.55 -22.65
C ASN A 215 10.61 4.06 -23.96
N ASN A 216 10.36 2.79 -24.30
CA ASN A 216 10.81 2.25 -25.58
C ASN A 216 10.10 2.97 -26.73
N PRO A 217 10.81 3.29 -27.83
CA PRO A 217 10.17 4.10 -28.89
C PRO A 217 9.04 3.40 -29.64
N ASP A 218 8.98 2.06 -29.63
CA ASP A 218 7.93 1.33 -30.32
C ASP A 218 6.75 0.99 -29.42
N THR A 219 6.64 1.61 -28.25
CA THR A 219 5.59 1.28 -27.27
C THR A 219 4.19 1.41 -27.87
N ALA A 220 3.93 2.52 -28.57
CA ALA A 220 2.59 2.77 -29.12
C ALA A 220 2.19 1.68 -30.13
N ILE A 221 3.16 1.21 -30.92
CA ILE A 221 2.90 0.16 -31.92
C ILE A 221 2.41 -1.12 -31.21
N TRP A 222 3.04 -1.46 -30.10
CA TRP A 222 2.66 -2.67 -29.38
C TRP A 222 1.36 -2.51 -28.61
N PHE A 223 1.08 -1.33 -28.04
CA PHE A 223 -0.22 -1.09 -27.43
C PHE A 223 -1.37 -1.28 -28.44
N ALA A 224 -1.14 -0.90 -29.69
CA ALA A 224 -2.17 -1.03 -30.72
C ALA A 224 -2.53 -2.49 -31.01
N LYS A 225 -1.68 -3.44 -30.64
CA LYS A 225 -1.94 -4.86 -30.85
C LYS A 225 -2.86 -5.46 -29.78
N ILE A 226 -3.13 -4.73 -28.71
CA ILE A 226 -4.00 -5.21 -27.64
C ILE A 226 -5.46 -4.96 -28.05
N LYS A 227 -6.25 -6.03 -28.05
CA LYS A 227 -7.65 -5.93 -28.41
C LYS A 227 -8.44 -5.26 -27.27
N PRO A 228 -9.47 -4.48 -27.61
CA PRO A 228 -10.20 -3.72 -26.58
C PRO A 228 -10.72 -4.57 -25.42
N HIS A 229 -11.15 -5.80 -25.70
CA HIS A 229 -11.67 -6.69 -24.66
C HIS A 229 -10.64 -6.96 -23.56
N TYR A 230 -9.36 -6.93 -23.91
CA TYR A 230 -8.26 -7.26 -22.98
C TYR A 230 -7.57 -6.02 -22.43
N TYR A 231 -8.06 -4.84 -22.74
CA TYR A 231 -7.45 -3.57 -22.32
C TYR A 231 -7.93 -3.20 -20.92
N THR A 232 -7.01 -3.16 -19.95
CA THR A 232 -7.34 -2.94 -18.55
C THR A 232 -7.06 -1.48 -18.15
N ASP A 233 -7.60 -1.07 -17.00
CA ASP A 233 -7.30 0.25 -16.45
C ASP A 233 -5.82 0.41 -16.16
N ARG A 234 -5.14 -0.64 -15.70
CA ARG A 234 -3.72 -0.56 -15.44
C ARG A 234 -2.92 -0.29 -16.72
N LEU A 235 -3.29 -0.95 -17.81
CA LEU A 235 -2.67 -0.67 -19.11
C LEU A 235 -2.90 0.77 -19.53
N LEU A 236 -4.12 1.26 -19.34
CA LEU A 236 -4.45 2.64 -19.69
C LEU A 236 -3.59 3.63 -18.90
N GLU A 237 -3.41 3.38 -17.61
CA GLU A 237 -2.55 4.24 -16.79
C GLU A 237 -1.13 4.32 -17.34
N TRP A 238 -0.59 3.18 -17.75
CA TRP A 238 0.78 3.18 -18.28
C TRP A 238 0.87 3.76 -19.67
N GLU A 239 -0.19 3.61 -20.46
CA GLU A 239 -0.23 4.29 -21.75
C GLU A 239 -0.26 5.80 -21.55
N ILE A 240 -1.02 6.29 -20.56
CA ILE A 240 -1.02 7.70 -20.21
C ILE A 240 0.37 8.15 -19.75
N ARG A 241 1.01 7.36 -18.89
CA ARG A 241 2.36 7.70 -18.42
C ARG A 241 3.35 7.78 -19.57
N TYR A 242 3.27 6.86 -20.52
CA TYR A 242 4.12 6.90 -21.70
C TYR A 242 3.87 8.17 -22.51
N ALA A 243 2.60 8.53 -22.70
CA ALA A 243 2.26 9.75 -23.44
C ALA A 243 2.76 10.99 -22.69
N LEU A 244 2.68 11.01 -21.36
CA LEU A 244 3.18 12.12 -20.55
C LEU A 244 4.70 12.26 -20.71
N THR A 245 5.43 11.15 -20.65
CA THR A 245 6.88 11.19 -20.80
C THR A 245 7.28 11.81 -22.13
N ASN A 246 6.51 11.56 -23.17
CA ASN A 246 6.80 12.04 -24.51
C ASN A 246 6.02 13.30 -24.86
N LEU A 247 5.40 13.94 -23.87
CA LEU A 247 4.71 15.22 -24.02
C LEU A 247 3.64 15.19 -25.13
N GLN A 248 2.97 14.06 -25.26
CA GLN A 248 1.89 13.88 -26.22
C GLN A 248 0.58 14.30 -25.59
N TRP A 249 0.41 15.60 -25.42
CA TRP A 249 -0.67 16.16 -24.59
C TRP A 249 -2.05 15.85 -25.14
N GLU A 250 -2.23 15.88 -26.44
CA GLU A 250 -3.51 15.55 -27.06
C GLU A 250 -3.89 14.09 -26.76
N THR A 251 -2.91 13.21 -26.86
CA THR A 251 -3.12 11.80 -26.53
C THR A 251 -3.49 11.62 -25.05
N VAL A 252 -2.82 12.36 -24.16
CA VAL A 252 -3.11 12.30 -22.73
C VAL A 252 -4.59 12.66 -22.50
N THR A 253 -5.04 13.75 -23.10
CA THR A 253 -6.43 14.18 -22.95
C THR A 253 -7.41 13.09 -23.39
N LYS A 254 -7.16 12.49 -24.55
CA LYS A 254 -8.04 11.46 -25.08
C LYS A 254 -8.06 10.21 -24.18
N LEU A 255 -6.89 9.79 -23.72
CA LEU A 255 -6.80 8.59 -22.89
C LEU A 255 -7.50 8.78 -21.55
N ILE A 256 -7.31 9.94 -20.92
CA ILE A 256 -7.97 10.20 -19.63
C ILE A 256 -9.49 10.18 -19.79
N ALA A 257 -10.01 10.73 -20.90
CA ALA A 257 -11.44 10.74 -21.15
C ALA A 257 -12.04 9.33 -21.16
N HIS A 258 -11.26 8.34 -21.53
CA HIS A 258 -11.71 6.95 -21.58
C HIS A 258 -11.54 6.20 -20.26
N SER A 259 -10.88 6.81 -19.28
CA SER A 259 -10.61 6.14 -18.00
C SER A 259 -11.85 6.10 -17.13
N GLN A 260 -12.10 4.98 -16.49
CA GLN A 260 -13.16 4.89 -15.49
C GLN A 260 -12.79 5.65 -14.22
N GLN A 261 -11.52 6.02 -14.06
CA GLN A 261 -11.04 6.76 -12.91
C GLN A 261 -10.74 8.22 -13.25
N LYS A 262 -11.34 8.74 -14.30
CA LYS A 262 -11.04 10.09 -14.79
C LYS A 262 -11.31 11.18 -13.76
N ASN A 263 -12.20 10.92 -12.80
CA ASN A 263 -12.54 11.92 -11.78
C ASN A 263 -11.63 11.85 -10.55
N ASP A 264 -10.71 10.89 -10.49
CA ASP A 264 -9.72 10.86 -9.40
C ASP A 264 -8.82 12.08 -9.49
N PRO A 265 -8.36 12.60 -8.32
CA PRO A 265 -7.52 13.80 -8.35
C PRO A 265 -6.28 13.68 -9.23
N CYS A 266 -5.65 12.51 -9.27
CA CYS A 266 -4.51 12.29 -10.12
C CYS A 266 -4.82 12.59 -11.58
N TRP A 267 -5.88 11.98 -12.11
CA TRP A 267 -6.18 12.13 -13.53
C TRP A 267 -6.83 13.48 -13.83
N GLN A 268 -7.51 14.09 -12.87
CA GLN A 268 -7.97 15.46 -13.02
C GLN A 268 -6.79 16.42 -13.16
N TYR A 269 -5.76 16.24 -12.33
CA TYR A 269 -4.58 17.08 -12.44
C TYR A 269 -3.93 16.94 -13.83
N TRP A 270 -3.75 15.70 -14.30
CA TRP A 270 -3.09 15.49 -15.59
C TRP A 270 -3.96 15.93 -16.75
N LEU A 271 -5.29 15.85 -16.61
CA LEU A 271 -6.19 16.44 -17.61
C LEU A 271 -5.97 17.94 -17.69
N ALA A 272 -5.92 18.61 -16.54
CA ALA A 272 -5.68 20.06 -16.52
C ALA A 272 -4.32 20.42 -17.14
N ARG A 273 -3.27 19.64 -16.77
CA ARG A 273 -1.94 19.88 -17.33
C ARG A 273 -1.94 19.74 -18.85
N SER A 274 -2.62 18.72 -19.36
CA SER A 274 -2.65 18.50 -20.79
C SER A 274 -3.47 19.57 -21.51
N LEU A 275 -4.56 20.03 -20.92
CA LEU A 275 -5.35 21.11 -21.49
C LEU A 275 -4.54 22.42 -21.52
N ALA A 276 -3.84 22.72 -20.43
CA ALA A 276 -3.01 23.93 -20.37
C ALA A 276 -1.91 23.89 -21.42
N ALA A 277 -1.26 22.73 -21.60
CA ALA A 277 -0.21 22.58 -22.59
C ALA A 277 -0.73 22.76 -24.02
N GLN A 278 -2.02 22.51 -24.25
CA GLN A 278 -2.65 22.70 -25.56
C GLN A 278 -3.24 24.10 -25.72
N GLY A 279 -2.98 25.00 -24.78
CA GLY A 279 -3.48 26.37 -24.85
C GLY A 279 -4.91 26.55 -24.34
N LYS A 280 -5.52 25.51 -23.80
CA LYS A 280 -6.88 25.57 -23.29
C LYS A 280 -6.86 25.99 -21.83
N THR A 281 -6.37 27.18 -21.56
CA THR A 281 -6.07 27.67 -20.22
C THR A 281 -7.33 27.81 -19.37
N THR A 282 -8.42 28.30 -19.93
CA THR A 282 -9.67 28.51 -19.19
C THR A 282 -10.19 27.16 -18.67
N GLU A 283 -10.24 26.14 -19.53
CA GLU A 283 -10.70 24.82 -19.14
C GLU A 283 -9.78 24.21 -18.08
N ALA A 284 -8.47 24.36 -18.26
CA ALA A 284 -7.51 23.85 -17.29
C ALA A 284 -7.71 24.49 -15.92
N ASN A 285 -7.91 25.81 -15.89
CA ASN A 285 -8.03 26.53 -14.64
C ASN A 285 -9.28 26.15 -13.85
N VAL A 286 -10.38 25.80 -14.52
CA VAL A 286 -11.56 25.30 -13.82
C VAL A 286 -11.21 24.05 -13.01
N ILE A 287 -10.47 23.13 -13.61
CA ILE A 287 -10.07 21.91 -12.93
C ILE A 287 -9.07 22.21 -11.81
N TYR A 288 -8.08 23.04 -12.08
CA TYR A 288 -7.10 23.41 -11.05
C TYR A 288 -7.78 24.06 -9.85
N GLN A 289 -8.76 24.94 -10.08
CA GLN A 289 -9.45 25.62 -8.98
C GLN A 289 -10.20 24.64 -8.10
N ALA A 290 -10.85 23.64 -8.70
CA ALA A 290 -11.54 22.62 -7.91
C ALA A 290 -10.56 21.78 -7.10
N LEU A 291 -9.45 21.37 -7.71
CA LEU A 291 -8.44 20.56 -7.02
C LEU A 291 -7.78 21.35 -5.89
N SER A 292 -7.51 22.63 -6.11
CA SER A 292 -6.73 23.44 -5.19
C SER A 292 -7.39 23.61 -3.83
N LYS A 293 -8.68 23.32 -3.73
CA LYS A 293 -9.40 23.42 -2.45
C LYS A 293 -9.10 22.28 -1.51
N LYS A 294 -8.40 21.25 -1.98
CA LYS A 294 -8.17 20.02 -1.22
C LYS A 294 -6.74 19.94 -0.72
N ARG A 295 -6.59 19.40 0.50
CA ARG A 295 -5.27 19.21 1.13
C ARG A 295 -4.71 17.85 0.74
N HIS A 296 -4.13 17.77 -0.43
CA HIS A 296 -3.37 16.60 -0.86
C HIS A 296 -2.41 17.03 -1.96
N TYR A 297 -1.57 16.10 -2.38
CA TYR A 297 -0.51 16.37 -3.35
C TYR A 297 -1.05 17.11 -4.59
N TYR A 298 -2.12 16.60 -5.20
CA TYR A 298 -2.62 17.20 -6.43
C TYR A 298 -3.28 18.55 -6.18
N GLY A 299 -3.88 18.74 -5.01
CA GLY A 299 -4.41 20.04 -4.64
C GLY A 299 -3.32 21.07 -4.49
N PHE A 300 -2.20 20.67 -3.88
CA PHE A 300 -1.06 21.57 -3.74
C PHE A 300 -0.41 21.88 -5.09
N LEU A 301 -0.29 20.88 -5.97
CA LEU A 301 0.23 21.14 -7.31
C LEU A 301 -0.70 22.07 -8.10
N ALA A 302 -2.02 21.91 -7.95
CA ALA A 302 -2.96 22.78 -8.63
C ALA A 302 -2.81 24.23 -8.16
N SER A 303 -2.65 24.45 -6.85
CA SER A 303 -2.38 25.78 -6.32
C SER A 303 -1.11 26.36 -6.92
N LEU A 304 -0.07 25.53 -7.05
CA LEU A 304 1.18 25.96 -7.64
C LEU A 304 0.97 26.39 -9.10
N GLN A 305 0.21 25.61 -9.87
CA GLN A 305 -0.08 25.97 -11.25
C GLN A 305 -0.87 27.27 -11.37
N LEU A 306 -1.78 27.51 -10.43
CA LEU A 306 -2.59 28.74 -10.39
C LEU A 306 -1.80 29.91 -9.79
N LYS A 307 -0.65 29.66 -9.19
CA LYS A 307 0.16 30.68 -8.50
C LYS A 307 -0.62 31.30 -7.34
N THR A 308 -1.35 30.46 -6.61
CA THR A 308 -2.11 30.86 -5.44
C THR A 308 -1.59 30.10 -4.22
N ALA A 309 -1.93 30.62 -3.01
CA ALA A 309 -1.53 29.95 -1.77
C ALA A 309 -2.25 28.62 -1.63
N PRO A 310 -1.59 27.60 -1.07
CA PRO A 310 -2.26 26.32 -0.85
C PRO A 310 -3.34 26.41 0.20
N HIS A 311 -4.35 25.54 0.07
CA HIS A 311 -5.45 25.43 1.04
C HIS A 311 -5.20 24.23 1.94
N PHE A 312 -5.30 24.41 3.24
CA PHE A 312 -4.98 23.36 4.20
C PHE A 312 -6.19 22.72 4.87
N GLU A 313 -7.37 23.31 4.74
CA GLU A 313 -8.58 22.79 5.38
C GLU A 313 -8.38 22.56 6.87
N ASN A 314 -7.60 23.42 7.52
CA ASN A 314 -7.30 23.25 8.94
C ASN A 314 -8.47 23.63 9.82
N GLU A 315 -8.87 22.71 10.69
CA GLU A 315 -9.89 22.94 11.70
C GLU A 315 -9.19 23.10 13.05
N PRO A 316 -9.23 24.29 13.67
CA PRO A 316 -8.57 24.44 14.97
C PRO A 316 -9.19 23.54 16.03
N THR A 317 -8.36 23.02 16.91
CA THR A 317 -8.83 22.26 18.07
C THR A 317 -9.30 23.20 19.16
N GLN A 318 -10.36 22.79 19.87
CA GLN A 318 -10.84 23.53 21.03
C GLN A 318 -10.23 22.91 22.27
N HIS A 319 -9.71 23.76 23.16
CA HIS A 319 -9.06 23.29 24.39
C HIS A 319 -10.05 23.36 25.55
N ASP A 320 -10.80 22.29 25.75
CA ASP A 320 -11.74 22.19 26.86
C ASP A 320 -11.39 20.95 27.68
N ARG A 321 -10.54 21.15 28.69
CA ARG A 321 -10.09 20.03 29.52
C ARG A 321 -11.20 19.42 30.34
N GLN A 322 -12.23 20.19 30.66
CA GLN A 322 -13.33 19.69 31.49
C GLN A 322 -14.23 18.72 30.75
N ARG A 323 -14.13 18.69 29.40
CA ARG A 323 -14.97 17.82 28.62
C ARG A 323 -14.71 16.33 28.91
N LEU A 324 -13.50 16.03 29.40
CA LEU A 324 -13.15 14.63 29.71
C LEU A 324 -13.51 14.21 31.14
N ASN A 325 -13.99 15.14 31.97
CA ASN A 325 -14.28 14.81 33.38
C ASN A 325 -15.22 13.59 33.52
N PRO A 326 -16.30 13.47 32.73
CA PRO A 326 -17.16 12.30 32.89
C PRO A 326 -16.47 10.97 32.56
N TYR A 327 -15.36 11.00 31.87
CA TYR A 327 -14.67 9.79 31.39
C TYR A 327 -13.43 9.46 32.21
N GLN A 328 -13.25 10.09 33.37
CA GLN A 328 -12.01 9.96 34.13
C GLN A 328 -11.65 8.52 34.47
N PRO A 329 -12.60 7.63 34.82
CA PRO A 329 -12.20 6.24 35.07
C PRO A 329 -11.49 5.59 33.88
N ILE A 330 -11.94 5.86 32.66
CA ILE A 330 -11.34 5.25 31.46
C ILE A 330 -9.99 5.91 31.15
N THR A 331 -9.94 7.25 31.20
CA THR A 331 -8.67 7.92 30.90
C THR A 331 -7.60 7.58 31.94
N SER A 332 -7.98 7.44 33.21
CA SER A 332 -7.04 7.01 34.24
C SER A 332 -6.50 5.62 33.95
N GLN A 333 -7.37 4.71 33.50
CA GLN A 333 -6.94 3.36 33.17
C GLN A 333 -5.99 3.34 31.98
N ILE A 334 -6.28 4.12 30.94
CA ILE A 334 -5.40 4.23 29.79
C ILE A 334 -4.04 4.79 30.21
N LYS A 335 -4.04 5.82 31.04
CA LYS A 335 -2.81 6.42 31.53
C LYS A 335 -1.97 5.41 32.30
N THR A 336 -2.60 4.64 33.20
CA THR A 336 -1.89 3.63 33.97
C THR A 336 -1.27 2.56 33.06
N LEU A 337 -2.05 2.06 32.10
CA LEU A 337 -1.54 1.07 31.17
C LEU A 337 -0.36 1.61 30.37
N TYR A 338 -0.48 2.84 29.90
CA TYR A 338 0.58 3.44 29.10
C TYR A 338 1.85 3.68 29.93
N LYS A 339 1.68 4.24 31.13
CA LYS A 339 2.84 4.56 31.98
C LYS A 339 3.55 3.32 32.53
N THR A 340 2.84 2.19 32.62
CA THR A 340 3.45 0.93 33.05
C THR A 340 3.89 0.07 31.86
N HIS A 341 3.98 0.68 30.68
CA HIS A 341 4.51 0.04 29.46
C HIS A 341 3.67 -1.14 28.95
N GLN A 342 2.39 -1.14 29.29
CA GLN A 342 1.44 -2.12 28.72
C GLN A 342 0.82 -1.49 27.47
N ILE A 343 1.65 -1.26 26.46
CA ILE A 343 1.27 -0.47 25.30
C ILE A 343 0.16 -1.13 24.47
N PRO A 344 0.23 -2.46 24.17
CA PRO A 344 -0.88 -3.05 23.39
C PRO A 344 -2.22 -2.92 24.09
N GLN A 345 -2.27 -3.10 25.40
CA GLN A 345 -3.51 -2.97 26.16
C GLN A 345 -3.99 -1.53 26.17
N ALA A 346 -3.07 -0.58 26.39
CA ALA A 346 -3.42 0.84 26.35
C ALA A 346 -3.97 1.24 24.98
N SER A 347 -3.34 0.73 23.92
CA SER A 347 -3.74 1.04 22.55
C SER A 347 -5.15 0.52 22.26
N ARG A 348 -5.41 -0.72 22.64
CA ARG A 348 -6.74 -1.30 22.40
C ARG A 348 -7.83 -0.54 23.16
N LEU A 349 -7.56 -0.21 24.42
CA LEU A 349 -8.56 0.53 25.20
C LEU A 349 -8.79 1.92 24.61
N ALA A 350 -7.72 2.59 24.18
CA ALA A 350 -7.86 3.91 23.56
C ALA A 350 -8.65 3.82 22.25
N ASN A 351 -8.40 2.79 21.44
CA ASN A 351 -9.14 2.61 20.18
C ASN A 351 -10.62 2.41 20.47
N ASP A 352 -10.93 1.51 21.41
CA ASP A 352 -12.33 1.23 21.74
C ASP A 352 -13.05 2.47 22.25
N PHE A 353 -12.39 3.19 23.13
CA PHE A 353 -12.99 4.37 23.71
C PHE A 353 -13.22 5.46 22.64
N ALA A 354 -12.21 5.74 21.83
CA ALA A 354 -12.33 6.76 20.79
C ALA A 354 -13.44 6.46 19.81
N SER A 355 -13.64 5.19 19.48
CA SER A 355 -14.64 4.80 18.49
C SER A 355 -16.06 5.11 18.93
N GLU A 356 -16.29 5.31 20.23
CA GLU A 356 -17.62 5.53 20.76
C GLU A 356 -17.91 6.99 21.08
N LEU A 357 -16.91 7.87 20.97
CA LEU A 357 -17.07 9.25 21.39
C LEU A 357 -17.64 10.15 20.29
N PRO A 358 -18.52 11.09 20.65
CA PRO A 358 -18.88 12.11 19.68
C PRO A 358 -17.69 13.00 19.37
N LYS A 359 -17.78 13.73 18.26
CA LYS A 359 -16.64 14.44 17.67
C LYS A 359 -15.88 15.32 18.68
N ASN A 360 -16.58 16.18 19.42
CA ASN A 360 -15.88 17.12 20.30
C ASN A 360 -15.24 16.43 21.47
N ASP A 361 -15.90 15.39 22.02
CA ASP A 361 -15.29 14.61 23.10
C ASP A 361 -14.08 13.85 22.58
N ASN A 362 -14.17 13.29 21.36
CA ASN A 362 -13.04 12.56 20.77
C ASN A 362 -11.87 13.51 20.50
N SER A 363 -12.15 14.72 20.02
CA SER A 363 -11.08 15.70 19.83
C SER A 363 -10.37 15.98 21.15
N ALA A 364 -11.14 16.18 22.22
CA ALA A 364 -10.55 16.42 23.54
C ALA A 364 -9.73 15.21 24.00
N PHE A 365 -10.25 13.99 23.75
CA PHE A 365 -9.53 12.77 24.13
C PHE A 365 -8.21 12.64 23.36
N VAL A 366 -8.22 12.86 22.07
CA VAL A 366 -6.98 12.74 21.28
C VAL A 366 -5.98 13.83 21.68
N GLN A 367 -6.46 15.04 21.98
CA GLN A 367 -5.58 16.09 22.52
C GLN A 367 -4.94 15.65 23.83
N TRP A 368 -5.70 14.97 24.68
CA TRP A 368 -5.18 14.46 25.95
C TRP A 368 -4.11 13.40 25.71
N ILE A 369 -4.35 12.48 24.77
CA ILE A 369 -3.35 11.47 24.38
C ILE A 369 -2.08 12.16 23.91
N GLN A 370 -2.21 13.21 23.10
CA GLN A 370 -1.06 13.92 22.54
C GLN A 370 -0.30 14.70 23.61
N ASN A 371 -1.02 15.47 24.41
CA ASN A 371 -0.38 16.46 25.27
C ASN A 371 -0.09 15.95 26.68
N SER A 372 -1.00 15.16 27.25
CA SER A 372 -0.82 14.68 28.61
C SER A 372 0.01 13.40 28.67
N LEU A 373 -0.23 12.46 27.77
CA LEU A 373 0.58 11.26 27.70
C LEU A 373 1.80 11.40 26.81
N GLU A 374 1.84 12.44 25.99
CA GLU A 374 2.89 12.64 24.99
C GLU A 374 3.02 11.44 24.06
N TRP A 375 1.91 10.80 23.78
CA TRP A 375 1.83 9.64 22.92
C TRP A 375 1.44 10.10 21.51
N HIS A 376 2.38 10.74 20.84
CA HIS A 376 2.12 11.46 19.60
C HIS A 376 1.70 10.55 18.46
N GLY A 377 2.35 9.40 18.33
CA GLY A 377 1.98 8.46 17.27
C GLY A 377 0.55 7.97 17.42
N LYS A 378 0.12 7.75 18.67
CA LYS A 378 -1.26 7.30 18.91
C LYS A 378 -2.26 8.40 18.56
N ALA A 379 -1.92 9.65 18.86
CA ALA A 379 -2.78 10.77 18.49
C ALA A 379 -2.93 10.88 16.97
N VAL A 380 -1.85 10.68 16.24
CA VAL A 380 -1.91 10.66 14.77
C VAL A 380 -2.86 9.56 14.29
N ASP A 381 -2.73 8.36 14.86
CA ASP A 381 -3.58 7.23 14.48
C ASP A 381 -5.06 7.52 14.76
N LEU A 382 -5.36 7.97 15.98
CA LEU A 382 -6.74 8.18 16.41
C LEU A 382 -7.42 9.32 15.67
N SER A 383 -6.65 10.31 15.20
CA SER A 383 -7.21 11.44 14.46
C SER A 383 -7.42 11.14 12.97
N ASN A 384 -7.07 9.95 12.52
CA ASN A 384 -7.29 9.57 11.12
C ASN A 384 -8.72 9.05 10.93
N THR A 385 -9.68 9.95 11.12
CA THR A 385 -11.09 9.67 10.98
C THR A 385 -11.74 10.85 10.24
N ASP A 386 -12.95 10.62 9.74
CA ASP A 386 -13.68 11.70 9.05
C ASP A 386 -13.89 12.90 9.96
N ASP A 387 -14.11 12.65 11.25
CA ASP A 387 -14.39 13.75 12.19
C ASP A 387 -13.15 14.60 12.49
N LEU A 388 -11.97 14.00 12.55
CA LEU A 388 -10.78 14.67 13.08
C LEU A 388 -9.70 14.92 12.04
N ASN A 389 -9.87 14.45 10.80
CA ASN A 389 -8.77 14.48 9.86
C ASN A 389 -8.34 15.89 9.44
N ASN A 390 -9.17 16.90 9.69
CA ASN A 390 -8.81 18.29 9.41
C ASN A 390 -8.23 19.02 10.62
N GLN A 391 -8.11 18.36 11.77
CA GLN A 391 -7.45 18.96 12.94
C GLN A 391 -5.95 18.69 12.84
N LEU A 392 -5.27 19.57 12.12
CA LEU A 392 -3.88 19.31 11.70
C LEU A 392 -2.91 19.28 12.88
N SER A 393 -3.22 19.96 13.99
CA SER A 393 -2.34 19.89 15.15
C SER A 393 -2.28 18.47 15.73
N LEU A 394 -3.32 17.65 15.52
CA LEU A 394 -3.33 16.26 15.94
C LEU A 394 -2.67 15.35 14.90
N ARG A 395 -2.84 15.70 13.63
CA ARG A 395 -2.39 14.88 12.51
C ARG A 395 -0.89 15.06 12.23
N PHE A 396 -0.35 16.23 12.54
CA PHE A 396 1.04 16.62 12.23
C PHE A 396 1.65 17.29 13.45
N PRO A 397 1.94 16.51 14.50
CA PRO A 397 2.45 17.11 15.74
C PRO A 397 3.88 17.64 15.57
N LEU A 398 4.14 18.78 16.20
CA LEU A 398 5.47 19.38 16.20
C LEU A 398 6.26 18.93 17.43
N THR A 399 6.34 17.64 17.62
CA THR A 399 7.05 17.03 18.74
C THR A 399 8.56 17.08 18.53
N HIS A 400 9.33 16.96 19.61
CA HIS A 400 10.79 17.00 19.60
C HIS A 400 11.30 18.26 18.90
N HIS A 401 10.60 19.36 19.14
CA HIS A 401 10.83 20.60 18.39
C HIS A 401 12.26 21.10 18.54
N ARG A 402 12.76 21.12 19.77
CA ARG A 402 14.11 21.60 20.04
C ARG A 402 15.16 20.75 19.31
N GLU A 403 15.04 19.45 19.45
CA GLU A 403 16.00 18.53 18.81
C GLU A 403 15.97 18.65 17.29
N ILE A 404 14.78 18.78 16.73
CA ILE A 404 14.65 18.87 15.28
C ILE A 404 15.20 20.20 14.77
N ILE A 405 14.92 21.33 15.47
CA ILE A 405 15.46 22.62 15.05
C ILE A 405 16.98 22.58 15.09
N GLU A 406 17.57 22.10 16.19
CA GLU A 406 19.03 22.07 16.34
C GLU A 406 19.67 21.17 15.27
N THR A 407 19.07 20.02 15.03
CA THR A 407 19.60 19.08 14.04
C THR A 407 19.46 19.63 12.62
N ALA A 408 18.31 20.25 12.33
CA ALA A 408 18.08 20.89 11.04
C ALA A 408 19.13 21.96 10.75
N GLN A 409 19.43 22.80 11.74
CA GLN A 409 20.44 23.85 11.59
C GLN A 409 21.83 23.25 11.41
N HIS A 410 22.16 22.24 12.20
CA HIS A 410 23.49 21.65 12.14
C HIS A 410 23.76 21.00 10.77
N PHE A 411 22.80 20.26 10.23
CA PHE A 411 23.00 19.55 8.98
C PHE A 411 22.46 20.30 7.76
N GLN A 412 21.88 21.48 7.98
CA GLN A 412 21.36 22.33 6.88
C GLN A 412 20.28 21.62 6.07
N ILE A 413 19.36 20.96 6.78
CA ILE A 413 18.20 20.29 6.17
C ILE A 413 16.95 21.03 6.65
N PRO A 414 15.98 21.31 5.76
CA PRO A 414 14.77 22.02 6.21
C PRO A 414 14.03 21.25 7.31
N GLU A 415 13.64 21.98 8.35
CA GLU A 415 12.92 21.42 9.48
C GLU A 415 11.66 20.66 9.02
N ALA A 416 10.91 21.27 8.10
CA ALA A 416 9.67 20.67 7.60
C ALA A 416 9.93 19.33 6.89
N LEU A 417 11.08 19.17 6.25
CA LEU A 417 11.40 17.91 5.59
C LEU A 417 11.67 16.80 6.61
N ILE A 418 12.33 17.12 7.71
CA ILE A 418 12.56 16.14 8.78
C ILE A 418 11.22 15.67 9.33
N TYR A 419 10.31 16.62 9.62
CA TYR A 419 8.98 16.26 10.09
C TYR A 419 8.22 15.41 9.08
N ALA A 420 8.31 15.75 7.79
CA ALA A 420 7.62 14.99 6.75
C ALA A 420 8.12 13.54 6.69
N ILE A 421 9.43 13.35 6.78
CA ILE A 421 10.02 12.01 6.80
C ILE A 421 9.53 11.22 8.02
N ILE A 422 9.57 11.83 9.21
CA ILE A 422 9.11 11.16 10.43
C ILE A 422 7.63 10.78 10.28
N ARG A 423 6.82 11.70 9.79
CA ARG A 423 5.38 11.44 9.63
C ARG A 423 5.13 10.26 8.70
N GLN A 424 5.86 10.22 7.59
CA GLN A 424 5.68 9.16 6.60
C GLN A 424 6.25 7.82 7.08
N GLU A 425 7.42 7.86 7.72
CA GLU A 425 8.12 6.62 8.06
C GLU A 425 7.52 5.92 9.27
N SER A 426 7.23 6.65 10.32
CA SER A 426 6.79 6.05 11.58
C SER A 426 5.45 6.55 12.08
N GLY A 427 4.91 7.63 11.49
CA GLY A 427 3.73 8.26 12.06
C GLY A 427 3.97 8.73 13.49
N PHE A 428 5.20 9.07 13.82
CA PHE A 428 5.64 9.50 15.15
C PHE A 428 5.63 8.39 16.19
N HIS A 429 5.63 7.13 15.79
CA HIS A 429 5.80 6.01 16.72
C HIS A 429 7.30 5.74 16.91
N GLU A 430 7.78 5.96 18.12
CA GLU A 430 9.22 5.92 18.43
C GLU A 430 9.80 4.51 18.37
N ASN A 431 8.99 3.49 18.63
CA ASN A 431 9.49 2.14 18.82
C ASN A 431 9.12 1.21 17.68
N VAL A 432 8.64 1.72 16.57
CA VAL A 432 8.19 0.87 15.48
C VAL A 432 9.39 0.26 14.74
N VAL A 433 9.24 -1.02 14.37
CA VAL A 433 10.22 -1.75 13.57
C VAL A 433 9.49 -2.30 12.35
N SER A 434 10.01 -2.00 11.15
CA SER A 434 9.39 -2.50 9.93
C SER A 434 9.70 -3.98 9.74
N PRO A 435 8.97 -4.67 8.85
CA PRO A 435 9.32 -6.07 8.55
C PRO A 435 10.75 -6.26 8.08
N ALA A 436 11.32 -5.27 7.39
CA ALA A 436 12.72 -5.35 6.92
C ALA A 436 13.73 -4.99 8.01
N GLY A 437 13.28 -4.49 9.17
CA GLY A 437 14.17 -4.15 10.28
C GLY A 437 14.51 -2.69 10.43
N ALA A 438 13.85 -1.80 9.68
CA ALA A 438 14.03 -0.36 9.86
C ALA A 438 13.43 0.06 11.20
N GLN A 439 14.10 0.97 11.93
CA GLN A 439 13.77 1.25 13.31
C GLN A 439 13.56 2.73 13.60
N GLY A 440 12.56 3.00 14.42
CA GLY A 440 12.36 4.28 15.10
C GLY A 440 11.73 5.35 14.24
N LEU A 441 11.84 6.59 14.72
CA LEU A 441 11.11 7.71 14.13
C LEU A 441 11.36 7.88 12.63
N MET A 442 12.61 7.81 12.19
CA MET A 442 12.95 8.00 10.78
C MET A 442 13.18 6.68 10.05
N GLN A 443 12.89 5.55 10.71
CA GLN A 443 12.94 4.20 10.13
C GLN A 443 14.29 3.92 9.47
N LEU A 444 15.34 3.95 10.30
CA LEU A 444 16.69 3.70 9.82
C LEU A 444 17.01 2.22 9.87
N MET A 445 17.60 1.72 8.79
CA MET A 445 18.20 0.38 8.80
C MET A 445 19.43 0.42 9.68
N PRO A 446 19.64 -0.58 10.56
CA PRO A 446 20.82 -0.57 11.43
C PRO A 446 22.16 -0.46 10.69
N SER A 447 22.28 -1.10 9.52
CA SER A 447 23.53 -1.01 8.75
C SER A 447 23.78 0.41 8.25
N THR A 448 22.74 1.07 7.77
CA THR A 448 22.84 2.48 7.33
C THR A 448 23.20 3.36 8.52
N ALA A 449 22.55 3.16 9.65
CA ALA A 449 22.82 3.95 10.85
C ALA A 449 24.26 3.80 11.31
N GLN A 450 24.79 2.57 11.29
CA GLN A 450 26.17 2.31 11.69
C GLN A 450 27.16 3.05 10.78
N LYS A 451 26.94 2.98 9.48
CA LYS A 451 27.82 3.64 8.52
C LYS A 451 27.80 5.16 8.68
N ILE A 452 26.60 5.74 8.78
CA ILE A 452 26.45 7.18 8.91
C ILE A 452 27.06 7.67 10.24
N ALA A 453 26.79 6.95 11.34
CA ALA A 453 27.31 7.34 12.64
C ALA A 453 28.83 7.32 12.64
N LYS A 454 29.44 6.32 12.01
CA LYS A 454 30.90 6.24 11.92
C LYS A 454 31.47 7.41 11.12
N GLU A 455 30.86 7.70 9.99
CA GLU A 455 31.33 8.80 9.12
C GLU A 455 31.20 10.16 9.80
N GLN A 456 30.13 10.35 10.59
CA GLN A 456 29.85 11.62 11.24
C GLN A 456 30.39 11.70 12.66
N LYS A 457 31.07 10.64 13.13
CA LYS A 457 31.60 10.57 14.49
C LYS A 457 30.51 10.75 15.52
N ILE A 458 29.35 10.15 15.29
CA ILE A 458 28.24 10.13 16.23
C ILE A 458 28.36 8.84 17.06
N PRO A 459 28.32 8.91 18.39
CA PRO A 459 28.38 7.68 19.19
C PRO A 459 27.21 6.76 18.88
N TYR A 460 27.53 5.52 18.53
CA TYR A 460 26.52 4.53 18.17
C TYR A 460 27.07 3.13 18.38
N ASN A 461 26.49 2.36 19.31
CA ASN A 461 26.99 1.05 19.68
C ASN A 461 26.15 -0.10 19.17
N ASN A 462 24.82 0.04 19.17
CA ASN A 462 23.95 -1.05 18.73
C ASN A 462 22.60 -0.50 18.28
N LYS A 463 21.83 -1.36 17.62
CA LYS A 463 20.58 -0.95 16.97
C LYS A 463 19.50 -0.51 17.95
N ASN A 464 19.58 -0.95 19.23
CA ASN A 464 18.57 -0.51 20.19
C ASN A 464 18.64 0.98 20.46
N GLN A 465 19.78 1.63 20.18
CA GLN A 465 19.90 3.07 20.32
C GLN A 465 19.05 3.83 19.31
N LEU A 466 18.59 3.17 18.25
CA LEU A 466 17.70 3.82 17.27
C LEU A 466 16.29 4.07 17.79
N PHE A 467 15.95 3.52 18.96
CA PHE A 467 14.71 3.87 19.62
C PHE A 467 14.80 5.17 20.41
N SER A 468 16.02 5.68 20.63
CA SER A 468 16.20 7.02 21.18
C SER A 468 15.83 8.05 20.12
N CYS A 469 14.89 8.95 20.45
CA CYS A 469 14.44 9.95 19.49
C CYS A 469 15.58 10.86 19.05
N VAL A 470 16.38 11.32 20.01
CA VAL A 470 17.51 12.21 19.69
C VAL A 470 18.50 11.52 18.76
N LYS A 471 18.89 10.28 19.09
CA LYS A 471 19.86 9.55 18.28
C LYS A 471 19.29 9.27 16.88
N ASN A 472 18.04 8.84 16.80
CA ASN A 472 17.40 8.55 15.53
C ASN A 472 17.32 9.78 14.64
N ILE A 473 16.88 10.91 15.21
CA ILE A 473 16.76 12.15 14.46
C ILE A 473 18.14 12.62 13.98
N THR A 474 19.14 12.54 14.85
CA THR A 474 20.49 12.99 14.48
C THR A 474 21.05 12.17 13.33
N ILE A 475 21.01 10.84 13.46
CA ILE A 475 21.57 9.98 12.41
C ILE A 475 20.75 10.06 11.13
N GLY A 476 19.41 10.10 11.25
CA GLY A 476 18.56 10.20 10.08
C GLY A 476 18.76 11.49 9.32
N THR A 477 18.92 12.61 10.03
CA THR A 477 19.16 13.88 9.37
C THR A 477 20.55 13.94 8.76
N ALA A 478 21.55 13.33 9.41
CA ALA A 478 22.88 13.22 8.81
C ALA A 478 22.81 12.43 7.50
N TYR A 479 22.01 11.38 7.45
CA TYR A 479 21.81 10.64 6.21
C TYR A 479 21.13 11.51 5.15
N LEU A 480 20.13 12.30 5.55
CA LEU A 480 19.51 13.24 4.61
C LEU A 480 20.53 14.23 4.06
N GLN A 481 21.46 14.71 4.89
CA GLN A 481 22.50 15.60 4.40
C GLN A 481 23.38 14.91 3.36
N GLN A 482 23.71 13.64 3.58
CA GLN A 482 24.51 12.90 2.61
C GLN A 482 23.77 12.79 1.29
N LEU A 483 22.46 12.50 1.33
CA LEU A 483 21.66 12.44 0.12
C LEU A 483 21.49 13.82 -0.52
N ASP A 484 21.39 14.85 0.28
CA ASP A 484 21.32 16.23 -0.20
C ASP A 484 22.52 16.58 -1.07
N LYS A 485 23.70 16.24 -0.58
CA LYS A 485 24.94 16.50 -1.34
C LYS A 485 25.01 15.62 -2.59
N ARG A 486 24.62 14.36 -2.47
CA ARG A 486 24.69 13.43 -3.58
C ARG A 486 23.75 13.81 -4.72
N PHE A 487 22.59 14.38 -4.41
CA PHE A 487 21.58 14.73 -5.40
C PHE A 487 21.44 16.24 -5.58
N GLN A 488 22.51 16.97 -5.32
CA GLN A 488 22.63 18.39 -5.67
C GLN A 488 21.53 19.23 -5.05
N HIS A 489 21.18 18.90 -3.81
CA HIS A 489 20.25 19.66 -2.99
C HIS A 489 18.80 19.62 -3.48
N HIS A 490 18.45 18.63 -4.28
CA HIS A 490 17.08 18.53 -4.77
C HIS A 490 16.24 17.64 -3.83
N PRO A 491 15.23 18.21 -3.16
CA PRO A 491 14.52 17.46 -2.11
C PRO A 491 13.74 16.26 -2.61
N ILE A 492 13.23 16.30 -3.86
CA ILE A 492 12.50 15.13 -4.35
C ILE A 492 13.44 13.96 -4.60
N LEU A 493 14.66 14.22 -5.06
CA LEU A 493 15.64 13.16 -5.26
C LEU A 493 16.14 12.63 -3.92
N MET A 494 16.31 13.50 -2.93
CA MET A 494 16.66 13.09 -1.58
C MET A 494 15.59 12.13 -1.02
N ALA A 495 14.34 12.52 -1.14
CA ALA A 495 13.25 11.71 -0.59
C ALA A 495 13.12 10.39 -1.34
N ALA A 496 13.25 10.41 -2.66
CA ALA A 496 13.20 9.18 -3.44
C ALA A 496 14.32 8.24 -3.04
N ALA A 497 15.54 8.78 -2.85
CA ALA A 497 16.69 7.98 -2.45
C ALA A 497 16.54 7.45 -1.01
N TYR A 498 15.93 8.23 -0.14
CA TYR A 498 15.66 7.77 1.22
C TYR A 498 14.78 6.52 1.21
N ASN A 499 13.78 6.49 0.33
CA ASN A 499 12.84 5.37 0.24
C ASN A 499 13.38 4.21 -0.59
N ALA A 500 13.87 4.49 -1.81
CA ALA A 500 14.23 3.45 -2.77
C ALA A 500 15.72 3.13 -2.81
N GLY A 501 16.55 3.93 -2.13
CA GLY A 501 17.99 3.79 -2.17
C GLY A 501 18.62 4.66 -3.26
N PRO A 502 19.79 5.23 -2.96
CA PRO A 502 20.44 6.14 -3.92
C PRO A 502 20.86 5.46 -5.21
N THR A 503 21.23 4.17 -5.17
CA THR A 503 21.64 3.45 -6.38
C THR A 503 20.47 3.34 -7.37
N GLN A 504 19.28 3.02 -6.89
CA GLN A 504 18.10 2.92 -7.73
C GLN A 504 17.76 4.27 -8.37
N VAL A 505 17.83 5.34 -7.59
CA VAL A 505 17.49 6.67 -8.09
C VAL A 505 18.52 7.10 -9.14
N ASN A 506 19.82 6.88 -8.89
CA ASN A 506 20.85 7.20 -9.86
C ASN A 506 20.63 6.45 -11.17
N TYR A 507 20.31 5.17 -11.08
CA TYR A 507 20.07 4.37 -12.28
C TYR A 507 18.88 4.93 -13.06
N TRP A 508 17.79 5.27 -12.38
CA TRP A 508 16.62 5.81 -13.05
C TRP A 508 16.90 7.15 -13.71
N LEU A 509 17.62 8.02 -13.02
CA LEU A 509 17.98 9.32 -13.60
C LEU A 509 18.82 9.20 -14.88
N UNK A 510 19.56 8.46 -14.71
CA UNK A 510 20.45 8.21 -15.74
C UNK A 510 19.85 7.74 -16.97
N ASN A 511 18.98 6.92 -16.84
CA ASN A 511 18.29 6.33 -18.01
C ASN A 511 17.04 7.11 -18.40
N HIS A 512 16.52 7.95 -17.52
CA HIS A 512 15.28 8.72 -17.73
C HIS A 512 15.50 10.15 -17.24
N PRO A 513 16.30 10.94 -17.95
CA PRO A 513 16.55 12.31 -17.49
C PRO A 513 15.26 13.11 -17.47
N PRO A 514 14.91 13.65 -16.32
CA PRO A 514 13.65 14.37 -16.19
C PRO A 514 13.76 15.81 -16.73
N LYS A 515 12.68 16.29 -17.30
CA LYS A 515 12.56 17.69 -17.67
C LYS A 515 11.56 18.41 -16.79
N GLN A 516 10.49 17.72 -16.40
CA GLN A 516 9.47 18.29 -15.53
C GLN A 516 9.23 17.34 -14.37
N ILE A 517 9.27 17.91 -13.17
CA ILE A 517 9.27 17.10 -11.95
C ILE A 517 7.96 16.36 -11.75
N ASP A 518 6.82 17.01 -12.04
CA ASP A 518 5.54 16.34 -11.85
C ASP A 518 5.40 15.14 -12.79
N ILE A 519 5.93 15.24 -14.01
CA ILE A 519 5.97 14.12 -14.93
C ILE A 519 6.90 13.04 -14.40
N TRP A 520 8.05 13.45 -13.93
CA TRP A 520 9.00 12.50 -13.37
C TRP A 520 8.36 11.66 -12.26
N UNK A 521 7.65 12.32 -11.45
CA UNK A 521 7.03 11.70 -10.36
C UNK A 521 5.98 10.76 -10.80
N UNK A 522 5.31 11.03 -11.72
CA UNK A 522 4.25 10.29 -12.16
C UNK A 522 4.63 9.18 -12.92
N THR A 523 5.87 9.19 -13.48
CA THR A 523 6.30 8.10 -14.36
C THR A 523 7.30 7.13 -13.74
N LEU A 524 7.65 7.31 -12.49
CA LEU A 524 8.47 6.31 -11.79
C LEU A 524 7.78 4.95 -11.85
N PRO A 525 8.54 3.88 -12.09
CA PRO A 525 7.92 2.55 -12.16
C PRO A 525 7.51 1.99 -10.81
N TRP A 526 8.08 2.50 -9.74
CA TRP A 526 7.85 1.96 -8.40
C TRP A 526 6.64 2.63 -7.75
N ARG A 527 5.56 1.88 -7.65
CA ARG A 527 4.33 2.42 -7.07
C ARG A 527 4.54 2.88 -5.63
N GLU A 528 5.28 2.10 -4.85
CA GLU A 528 5.56 2.47 -3.46
C GLU A 528 6.28 3.82 -3.39
N THR A 529 7.28 4.02 -4.25
CA THR A 529 8.04 5.26 -4.24
C THR A 529 7.20 6.44 -4.73
N ARG A 530 6.36 6.23 -5.76
CA ARG A 530 5.44 7.28 -6.20
C ARG A 530 4.56 7.75 -5.04
N ASN A 531 3.96 6.82 -4.31
CA ASN A 531 3.08 7.17 -3.19
C ASN A 531 3.85 7.82 -2.06
N TYR A 532 5.05 7.32 -1.78
CA TYR A 532 5.92 7.90 -0.77
C TYR A 532 6.20 9.38 -1.08
N LEU A 533 6.57 9.68 -2.32
CA LEU A 533 6.89 11.05 -2.70
C LEU A 533 5.69 11.97 -2.64
N LYS A 534 4.51 11.49 -3.06
CA LYS A 534 3.29 12.29 -2.94
C LYS A 534 3.03 12.65 -1.48
N ASN A 535 3.20 11.68 -0.58
CA ASN A 535 3.00 11.93 0.84
C ASN A 535 4.05 12.89 1.39
N ILE A 536 5.33 12.69 1.05
CA ILE A 536 6.39 13.57 1.54
C ILE A 536 6.13 15.02 1.12
N ILE A 537 5.79 15.23 -0.13
CA ILE A 537 5.53 16.59 -0.63
C ILE A 537 4.32 17.19 0.08
N ALA A 538 3.25 16.42 0.21
CA ALA A 538 2.04 16.91 0.91
C ALA A 538 2.33 17.20 2.38
N PHE A 539 3.03 16.30 3.07
CA PHE A 539 3.36 16.49 4.48
C PHE A 539 4.29 17.67 4.69
N TYR A 540 5.23 17.85 3.80
CA TYR A 540 6.12 19.01 3.82
C TYR A 540 5.31 20.32 3.82
N UNK A 541 4.44 20.42 3.04
CA UNK A 541 3.66 21.55 2.95
C UNK A 541 2.86 21.83 4.15
N VAL A 542 2.31 20.73 4.59
CA VAL A 542 1.56 20.86 5.83
C VAL A 542 2.46 21.22 7.01
N UNK A 543 3.45 20.61 7.16
CA UNK A 543 4.35 20.85 8.14
C UNK A 543 4.80 22.25 8.15
N GLN A 544 5.06 22.85 6.96
CA GLN A 544 5.38 24.27 6.87
C GLN A 544 4.24 25.16 7.42
N UNK A 545 3.10 24.81 7.17
CA UNK A 545 2.04 25.49 7.67
C UNK A 545 1.89 25.36 9.12
N UNK A 546 2.36 24.22 9.70
CA UNK A 546 2.32 23.91 11.04
C UNK A 546 3.28 24.73 11.81
N ILE A 547 4.51 25.03 11.24
CA ILE A 547 5.56 25.82 11.88
C ILE A 547 5.51 27.31 11.54
N ASN A 548 4.41 27.74 10.98
CA ASN A 548 4.17 29.14 10.63
C ASN A 548 5.11 29.68 9.55
N ALA A 549 5.69 28.79 8.76
CA ALA A 549 6.46 29.20 7.59
C ALA A 549 5.53 29.39 6.41
N LYS A 550 5.95 30.18 5.43
CA LYS A 550 5.18 30.33 4.21
C LYS A 550 5.21 29.03 3.42
N GLY A 551 4.06 28.46 3.16
CA GLY A 551 3.99 27.21 2.40
C GLY A 551 4.46 27.38 0.98
N ASP A 552 5.55 26.69 0.63
CA ASP A 552 6.18 26.85 -0.68
C ASP A 552 6.73 25.50 -1.17
N LEU A 553 6.11 24.95 -2.20
CA LEU A 553 6.57 23.70 -2.83
C LEU A 553 7.58 23.93 -3.95
N SER A 554 7.90 25.18 -4.29
CA SER A 554 8.80 25.40 -5.42
C SER A 554 10.13 24.67 -5.31
N PRO A 555 10.74 24.48 -4.13
CA PRO A 555 11.97 23.71 -4.08
C PRO A 555 11.84 22.28 -4.59
N PHE A 556 10.66 21.68 -4.42
CA PHE A 556 10.43 20.33 -4.93
C PHE A 556 10.20 20.30 -6.42
N MET A 557 9.81 21.42 -7.01
CA MET A 557 9.41 21.46 -8.41
C MET A 557 10.48 22.06 -9.32
N UNK A 558 11.45 22.43 -8.85
CA UNK A 558 12.49 22.89 -9.53
C UNK A 558 13.01 21.87 -10.40
N GLU A 559 13.45 22.19 -11.56
CA GLU A 559 14.06 21.28 -12.52
C GLU A 559 15.43 20.81 -12.01
N PHE A 560 15.78 19.62 -12.41
CA PHE A 560 17.05 19.02 -11.99
C PHE A 560 18.26 19.72 -12.61
#